data_d05c195a9525bdd1fbf7185319b4e34e
#
_entry.id   d05c195a9525bdd1fbf7185319b4e34e
#
_cell.length_a   1.000
_cell.length_b   1.000
_cell.length_c   1.000
_cell.angle_alpha   90.00
_cell.angle_beta   90.00
_cell.angle_gamma   90.00
#
_symmetry.space_group_name_H-M   'P 1'
#
loop_
_entity.id
_entity.type
_entity.pdbx_description
1 polymer ?
#
loop_
_entity_poly.entity_id
_entity_poly.type
_entity_poly.pdbx_seq_one_letter_code
_entity_poly.pdbx_strand_id
1 'polypeptide(L)'
;MKDIRLFERELNLIADTELRMHVKSFLEDGTCDYFWTDGASSSGKYHPAFAQGIGGLVRHTKAVVMFAEELLRMSSYAYMKDEYKDYVIAACILHDTCKYGMYEYDKSDYKYHAEAAANRFDEWCYEEDYRPHFLLLQAIRSHMGQWSTEKEDRPFTAIDRCVHMADYMASRSFIDIPVITEEYNAVACQWAEENHDLPF
;
A
#
# COMPACT_ATOMS: atom_id res chain seq x y z
N MET A 1 -6.35 15.01 4.25
CA MET A 1 -5.31 14.87 5.29
C MET A 1 -4.22 13.97 4.74
N LYS A 2 -3.01 14.47 4.57
CA LYS A 2 -1.80 13.71 4.23
C LYS A 2 -0.96 13.68 5.49
N ASP A 3 -0.91 12.55 6.18
CA ASP A 3 -0.27 12.44 7.49
C ASP A 3 0.45 11.09 7.62
N ILE A 4 1.77 11.13 7.63
CA ILE A 4 2.64 9.96 7.69
C ILE A 4 2.48 9.15 8.99
N ARG A 5 1.98 9.76 10.07
CA ARG A 5 1.69 9.07 11.34
C ARG A 5 0.70 7.92 11.15
N LEU A 6 -0.14 7.98 10.11
CA LEU A 6 -1.05 6.88 9.73
C LEU A 6 -0.31 5.59 9.39
N PHE A 7 0.95 5.67 8.94
CA PHE A 7 1.78 4.52 8.55
C PHE A 7 2.95 4.24 9.48
N GLU A 8 3.04 4.93 10.63
CA GLU A 8 4.18 4.76 11.54
C GLU A 8 4.37 3.30 11.99
N ARG A 9 3.27 2.61 12.33
CA ARG A 9 3.29 1.20 12.69
C ARG A 9 3.81 0.32 11.55
N GLU A 10 3.25 0.49 10.36
CA GLU A 10 3.56 -0.30 9.16
C GLU A 10 5.00 -0.07 8.70
N LEU A 11 5.48 1.16 8.72
CA LEU A 11 6.87 1.51 8.41
C LEU A 11 7.86 0.86 9.39
N ASN A 12 7.52 0.79 10.67
CA ASN A 12 8.37 0.15 11.69
C ASN A 12 8.47 -1.39 11.54
N LEU A 13 7.64 -2.02 10.71
CA LEU A 13 7.76 -3.44 10.36
C LEU A 13 8.90 -3.71 9.36
N ILE A 14 9.37 -2.70 8.63
CA ILE A 14 10.51 -2.80 7.72
C ILE A 14 11.79 -2.67 8.55
N ALA A 15 12.55 -3.75 8.68
CA ALA A 15 13.77 -3.77 9.49
C ALA A 15 14.93 -3.02 8.79
N ASP A 16 15.02 -3.11 7.47
CA ASP A 16 15.97 -2.35 6.67
C ASP A 16 15.68 -0.85 6.78
N THR A 17 16.60 -0.13 7.41
CA THR A 17 16.44 1.30 7.70
C THR A 17 16.50 2.18 6.46
N GLU A 18 17.28 1.79 5.45
CA GLU A 18 17.41 2.53 4.21
C GLU A 18 16.13 2.39 3.37
N LEU A 19 15.65 1.16 3.17
CA LEU A 19 14.37 0.90 2.51
C LEU A 19 13.21 1.61 3.22
N ARG A 20 13.14 1.51 4.55
CA ARG A 20 12.10 2.17 5.35
C ARG A 20 12.11 3.68 5.16
N MET A 21 13.29 4.31 5.11
CA MET A 21 13.44 5.74 4.90
C MET A 21 12.91 6.15 3.53
N HIS A 22 13.24 5.42 2.46
CA HIS A 22 12.76 5.72 1.11
C HIS A 22 11.26 5.48 0.95
N VAL A 23 10.70 4.42 1.55
CA VAL A 23 9.24 4.20 1.57
C VAL A 23 8.54 5.33 2.30
N LYS A 24 9.07 5.78 3.45
CA LYS A 24 8.52 6.91 4.21
C LYS A 24 8.56 8.20 3.40
N SER A 25 9.71 8.59 2.86
CA SER A 25 9.90 9.80 2.05
C SER A 25 8.95 9.79 0.84
N PHE A 26 8.82 8.65 0.16
CA PHE A 26 7.87 8.51 -0.95
C PHE A 26 6.42 8.71 -0.52
N LEU A 27 5.99 8.18 0.61
CA LEU A 27 4.65 8.41 1.14
C LEU A 27 4.41 9.89 1.45
N GLU A 28 5.40 10.57 2.05
CA GLU A 28 5.31 11.98 2.44
C GLU A 28 5.20 12.90 1.22
N ASP A 29 6.03 12.70 0.19
CA ASP A 29 6.20 13.67 -0.88
C ASP A 29 5.93 13.10 -2.29
N GLY A 30 6.09 11.80 -2.50
CA GLY A 30 5.97 11.14 -3.81
C GLY A 30 4.55 10.71 -4.19
N THR A 31 3.63 10.59 -3.24
CA THR A 31 2.26 10.13 -3.50
C THR A 31 1.32 11.28 -3.85
N CYS A 32 0.32 10.99 -4.70
CA CYS A 32 -0.77 11.93 -4.97
C CYS A 32 -1.72 12.06 -3.78
N ASP A 33 -2.38 13.23 -3.66
CA ASP A 33 -3.30 13.53 -2.55
C ASP A 33 -4.47 12.56 -2.45
N TYR A 34 -4.95 12.04 -3.59
CA TYR A 34 -6.07 11.09 -3.61
C TYR A 34 -5.76 9.79 -2.85
N PHE A 35 -4.48 9.36 -2.77
CA PHE A 35 -4.10 8.19 -1.98
C PHE A 35 -4.54 8.35 -0.52
N TRP A 36 -4.48 9.56 0.00
CA TRP A 36 -4.82 9.89 1.38
C TRP A 36 -6.31 10.16 1.60
N THR A 37 -7.05 10.47 0.54
CA THR A 37 -8.43 10.96 0.64
C THR A 37 -9.46 10.05 0.03
N ASP A 38 -9.11 9.20 -0.95
CA ASP A 38 -10.08 8.42 -1.69
C ASP A 38 -10.32 7.02 -1.10
N GLY A 39 -11.42 6.40 -1.55
CA GLY A 39 -11.75 5.02 -1.24
C GLY A 39 -10.95 4.03 -2.09
N ALA A 40 -10.72 2.82 -1.57
CA ALA A 40 -10.00 1.76 -2.28
C ALA A 40 -10.79 1.17 -3.47
N SER A 41 -12.10 1.34 -3.51
CA SER A 41 -12.94 0.79 -4.57
C SER A 41 -13.54 1.85 -5.47
N SER A 42 -13.27 1.78 -6.76
CA SER A 42 -13.91 2.62 -7.78
C SER A 42 -15.41 2.34 -7.92
N SER A 43 -15.89 1.13 -7.56
CA SER A 43 -17.28 0.70 -7.72
C SER A 43 -18.05 0.54 -6.41
N GLY A 44 -17.37 0.55 -5.27
CA GLY A 44 -17.98 0.31 -3.93
C GLY A 44 -18.48 -1.12 -3.69
N LYS A 45 -18.31 -2.06 -4.65
CA LYS A 45 -18.97 -3.38 -4.59
C LYS A 45 -18.17 -4.48 -3.90
N TYR A 46 -16.86 -4.43 -4.00
CA TYR A 46 -16.01 -5.57 -3.64
C TYR A 46 -15.22 -5.38 -2.35
N HIS A 47 -14.87 -4.15 -2.03
CA HIS A 47 -14.10 -3.82 -0.83
C HIS A 47 -14.99 -3.74 0.42
N PRO A 48 -14.43 -4.04 1.61
CA PRO A 48 -15.13 -3.92 2.88
C PRO A 48 -15.48 -2.47 3.21
N ALA A 49 -16.41 -2.28 4.16
CA ALA A 49 -16.91 -0.96 4.53
C ALA A 49 -15.80 0.00 5.00
N PHE A 50 -14.81 -0.51 5.74
CA PHE A 50 -13.70 0.30 6.25
C PHE A 50 -12.80 0.87 5.12
N ALA A 51 -12.76 0.22 3.96
CA ALA A 51 -11.96 0.64 2.81
C ALA A 51 -12.70 1.61 1.86
N GLN A 52 -13.89 2.09 2.25
CA GLN A 52 -14.70 3.00 1.45
C GLN A 52 -14.64 4.44 1.98
N GLY A 53 -14.97 5.40 1.10
CA GLY A 53 -15.03 6.81 1.47
C GLY A 53 -13.65 7.43 1.77
N ILE A 54 -13.66 8.57 2.43
CA ILE A 54 -12.46 9.36 2.72
C ILE A 54 -11.44 8.52 3.49
N GLY A 55 -10.20 8.48 2.99
CA GLY A 55 -9.10 7.69 3.58
C GLY A 55 -9.27 6.17 3.45
N GLY A 56 -10.18 5.70 2.60
CA GLY A 56 -10.42 4.28 2.39
C GLY A 56 -9.22 3.54 1.79
N LEU A 57 -8.44 4.19 0.90
CA LEU A 57 -7.18 3.64 0.37
C LEU A 57 -6.14 3.43 1.48
N VAL A 58 -5.98 4.39 2.38
CA VAL A 58 -5.08 4.26 3.54
C VAL A 58 -5.50 3.08 4.41
N ARG A 59 -6.79 2.99 4.77
CA ARG A 59 -7.28 1.89 5.61
C ARG A 59 -7.17 0.53 4.91
N HIS A 60 -7.40 0.48 3.60
CA HIS A 60 -7.15 -0.72 2.81
C HIS A 60 -5.67 -1.14 2.86
N THR A 61 -4.77 -0.21 2.60
CA THR A 61 -3.31 -0.46 2.64
C THR A 61 -2.87 -0.99 4.02
N LYS A 62 -3.37 -0.41 5.11
CA LYS A 62 -3.11 -0.93 6.48
C LYS A 62 -3.62 -2.36 6.66
N ALA A 63 -4.80 -2.67 6.13
CA ALA A 63 -5.35 -4.03 6.16
C ALA A 63 -4.48 -5.02 5.37
N VAL A 64 -3.99 -4.61 4.20
CA VAL A 64 -3.07 -5.43 3.38
C VAL A 64 -1.80 -5.74 4.16
N VAL A 65 -1.18 -4.74 4.80
CA VAL A 65 0.02 -4.97 5.63
C VAL A 65 -0.28 -5.90 6.80
N MET A 66 -1.42 -5.75 7.47
CA MET A 66 -1.81 -6.63 8.58
C MET A 66 -1.95 -8.08 8.11
N PHE A 67 -2.63 -8.34 6.99
CA PHE A 67 -2.72 -9.69 6.43
C PHE A 67 -1.35 -10.22 5.99
N ALA A 68 -0.47 -9.37 5.46
CA ALA A 68 0.89 -9.77 5.12
C ALA A 68 1.68 -10.23 6.35
N GLU A 69 1.59 -9.51 7.48
CA GLU A 69 2.19 -9.95 8.75
C GLU A 69 1.69 -11.34 9.21
N GLU A 70 0.38 -11.59 9.10
CA GLU A 70 -0.21 -12.88 9.45
C GLU A 70 0.29 -13.99 8.51
N LEU A 71 0.28 -13.74 7.21
CA LEU A 71 0.79 -14.68 6.20
C LEU A 71 2.26 -15.01 6.40
N LEU A 72 3.10 -14.01 6.72
CA LEU A 72 4.54 -14.21 6.96
C LEU A 72 4.82 -15.09 8.20
N ARG A 73 3.87 -15.23 9.12
CA ARG A 73 3.97 -16.17 10.28
C ARG A 73 3.51 -17.59 9.92
N MET A 74 2.80 -17.77 8.81
CA MET A 74 2.38 -19.10 8.37
C MET A 74 3.57 -19.95 7.91
N SER A 75 3.50 -21.27 8.12
CA SER A 75 4.56 -22.19 7.73
C SER A 75 4.94 -22.11 6.24
N SER A 76 4.01 -21.68 5.40
CA SER A 76 4.26 -21.49 3.94
C SER A 76 5.22 -20.34 3.63
N TYR A 77 5.38 -19.36 4.53
CA TYR A 77 6.21 -18.16 4.32
C TYR A 77 7.24 -17.94 5.43
N ALA A 78 7.14 -18.64 6.58
CA ALA A 78 8.00 -18.43 7.73
C ALA A 78 9.51 -18.65 7.46
N TYR A 79 9.83 -19.44 6.43
CA TYR A 79 11.21 -19.69 5.98
C TYR A 79 11.79 -18.59 5.09
N MET A 80 10.98 -17.59 4.71
CA MET A 80 11.43 -16.45 3.91
C MET A 80 12.52 -15.69 4.67
N LYS A 81 13.58 -15.27 3.95
CA LYS A 81 14.63 -14.43 4.54
C LYS A 81 14.05 -13.12 5.03
N ASP A 82 14.60 -12.55 6.10
CA ASP A 82 14.09 -11.32 6.70
C ASP A 82 14.11 -10.14 5.71
N GLU A 83 15.15 -10.01 4.90
CA GLU A 83 15.22 -9.06 3.78
C GLU A 83 14.01 -9.17 2.84
N TYR A 84 13.55 -10.37 2.53
CA TYR A 84 12.39 -10.57 1.64
C TYR A 84 11.06 -10.30 2.33
N LYS A 85 11.00 -10.44 3.66
CA LYS A 85 9.85 -10.00 4.46
C LYS A 85 9.71 -8.48 4.42
N ASP A 86 10.84 -7.76 4.47
CA ASP A 86 10.85 -6.30 4.30
C ASP A 86 10.30 -5.89 2.93
N TYR A 87 10.67 -6.62 1.86
CA TYR A 87 10.11 -6.36 0.52
C TYR A 87 8.61 -6.63 0.46
N VAL A 88 8.10 -7.66 1.14
CA VAL A 88 6.65 -7.92 1.23
C VAL A 88 5.93 -6.75 1.90
N ILE A 89 6.42 -6.30 3.05
CA ILE A 89 5.80 -5.19 3.79
C ILE A 89 5.85 -3.91 2.98
N ALA A 90 7.02 -3.57 2.41
CA ALA A 90 7.17 -2.39 1.56
C ALA A 90 6.25 -2.44 0.33
N ALA A 91 6.17 -3.59 -0.36
CA ALA A 91 5.27 -3.76 -1.49
C ALA A 91 3.80 -3.60 -1.09
N CYS A 92 3.39 -4.14 0.07
CA CYS A 92 2.04 -3.97 0.60
C CYS A 92 1.71 -2.50 0.91
N ILE A 93 2.68 -1.72 1.39
CA ILE A 93 2.48 -0.28 1.62
C ILE A 93 2.32 0.48 0.29
N LEU A 94 3.07 0.09 -0.74
CA LEU A 94 3.22 0.83 -2.00
C LEU A 94 2.20 0.44 -3.09
N HIS A 95 1.60 -0.76 -3.03
CA HIS A 95 0.89 -1.41 -4.15
C HIS A 95 -0.19 -0.54 -4.82
N ASP A 96 -0.96 0.21 -4.06
CA ASP A 96 -2.11 1.00 -4.50
C ASP A 96 -1.85 2.52 -4.47
N THR A 97 -0.60 2.98 -4.28
CA THR A 97 -0.27 4.42 -4.22
C THR A 97 -0.60 5.17 -5.51
N CYS A 98 -0.67 4.46 -6.65
CA CYS A 98 -1.05 5.02 -7.95
C CYS A 98 -2.41 4.50 -8.46
N LYS A 99 -3.35 4.17 -7.56
CA LYS A 99 -4.66 3.56 -7.89
C LYS A 99 -5.45 4.31 -8.94
N TYR A 100 -5.36 5.62 -8.96
CA TYR A 100 -6.11 6.52 -9.86
C TYR A 100 -5.18 7.47 -10.62
N GLY A 101 -4.06 6.96 -11.09
CA GLY A 101 -3.07 7.71 -11.86
C GLY A 101 -1.75 7.90 -11.14
N MET A 102 -0.70 8.07 -11.94
CA MET A 102 0.70 8.13 -11.46
C MET A 102 1.08 9.52 -10.93
N TYR A 103 0.62 10.57 -11.59
CA TYR A 103 0.93 11.98 -11.28
C TYR A 103 -0.32 12.81 -11.04
N GLU A 104 -1.40 12.51 -11.76
CA GLU A 104 -2.67 13.20 -11.67
C GLU A 104 -3.80 12.18 -11.47
N TYR A 105 -4.92 12.66 -10.94
CA TYR A 105 -6.08 11.82 -10.71
C TYR A 105 -6.76 11.45 -12.03
N ASP A 106 -6.66 10.18 -12.44
CA ASP A 106 -7.36 9.60 -13.56
C ASP A 106 -7.94 8.22 -13.23
N LYS A 107 -9.25 8.16 -13.08
CA LYS A 107 -9.94 6.88 -12.81
C LYS A 107 -9.86 5.86 -13.95
N SER A 108 -9.53 6.26 -15.17
CA SER A 108 -9.38 5.34 -16.31
C SER A 108 -8.12 4.48 -16.20
N ASP A 109 -7.11 4.95 -15.47
CA ASP A 109 -5.80 4.30 -15.34
C ASP A 109 -5.78 3.13 -14.35
N TYR A 110 -6.88 2.86 -13.65
CA TYR A 110 -6.94 1.81 -12.63
C TYR A 110 -6.45 0.42 -13.11
N LYS A 111 -6.45 0.16 -14.41
CA LYS A 111 -6.00 -1.11 -14.99
C LYS A 111 -4.50 -1.31 -14.93
N TYR A 112 -3.75 -0.21 -14.93
CA TYR A 112 -2.28 -0.20 -14.98
C TYR A 112 -1.68 0.30 -13.66
N HIS A 113 -2.50 0.47 -12.62
CA HIS A 113 -2.04 1.06 -11.37
C HIS A 113 -0.90 0.30 -10.69
N ALA A 114 -0.86 -1.03 -10.86
CA ALA A 114 0.20 -1.85 -10.29
C ALA A 114 1.56 -1.54 -10.92
N GLU A 115 1.61 -1.43 -12.26
CA GLU A 115 2.79 -1.01 -12.99
C GLU A 115 3.14 0.44 -12.67
N ALA A 116 2.14 1.32 -12.65
CA ALA A 116 2.31 2.73 -12.33
C ALA A 116 2.91 2.94 -10.92
N ALA A 117 2.44 2.20 -9.91
CA ALA A 117 2.97 2.28 -8.56
C ALA A 117 4.44 1.83 -8.47
N ALA A 118 4.79 0.72 -9.13
CA ALA A 118 6.17 0.25 -9.18
C ALA A 118 7.09 1.25 -9.89
N ASN A 119 6.68 1.75 -11.05
CA ASN A 119 7.48 2.70 -11.83
C ASN A 119 7.65 4.02 -11.08
N ARG A 120 6.59 4.54 -10.45
CA ARG A 120 6.63 5.80 -9.70
C ARG A 120 7.57 5.71 -8.49
N PHE A 121 7.55 4.59 -7.78
CA PHE A 121 8.47 4.36 -6.67
C PHE A 121 9.92 4.22 -7.14
N ASP A 122 10.16 3.50 -8.26
CA ASP A 122 11.50 3.34 -8.85
C ASP A 122 12.07 4.70 -9.31
N GLU A 123 11.25 5.52 -9.99
CA GLU A 123 11.62 6.89 -10.39
C GLU A 123 11.97 7.77 -9.20
N TRP A 124 11.13 7.75 -8.15
CA TRP A 124 11.39 8.48 -6.90
C TRP A 124 12.73 8.09 -6.28
N CYS A 125 12.96 6.78 -6.13
CA CYS A 125 14.21 6.27 -5.58
C CYS A 125 15.42 6.63 -6.44
N TYR A 126 15.26 6.65 -7.77
CA TYR A 126 16.33 7.05 -8.68
C TYR A 126 16.76 8.51 -8.44
N GLU A 127 15.83 9.41 -8.21
CA GLU A 127 16.08 10.82 -7.89
C GLU A 127 16.81 10.98 -6.55
N GLU A 128 16.59 10.08 -5.61
CA GLU A 128 17.21 10.02 -4.28
C GLU A 128 18.51 9.17 -4.24
N ASP A 129 19.08 8.81 -5.41
CA ASP A 129 20.25 7.95 -5.58
C ASP A 129 20.15 6.57 -4.90
N TYR A 130 18.94 6.04 -4.78
CA TYR A 130 18.64 4.70 -4.26
C TYR A 130 18.16 3.78 -5.38
N ARG A 131 18.40 2.47 -5.22
CA ARG A 131 17.93 1.46 -6.19
C ARG A 131 17.16 0.37 -5.44
N PRO A 132 15.83 0.40 -5.50
CA PRO A 132 15.01 -0.63 -4.90
C PRO A 132 15.29 -1.98 -5.56
N HIS A 133 15.28 -3.04 -4.76
CA HIS A 133 15.52 -4.38 -5.28
C HIS A 133 14.42 -4.79 -6.26
N PHE A 134 14.78 -5.43 -7.37
CA PHE A 134 13.83 -5.80 -8.44
C PHE A 134 12.67 -6.68 -7.94
N LEU A 135 12.88 -7.53 -6.91
CA LEU A 135 11.81 -8.35 -6.32
C LEU A 135 10.75 -7.52 -5.61
N LEU A 136 11.11 -6.38 -5.02
CA LEU A 136 10.15 -5.43 -4.46
C LEU A 136 9.28 -4.83 -5.57
N LEU A 137 9.90 -4.30 -6.62
CA LEU A 137 9.17 -3.72 -7.75
C LEU A 137 8.28 -4.74 -8.45
N GLN A 138 8.79 -5.99 -8.62
CA GLN A 138 8.01 -7.09 -9.18
C GLN A 138 6.80 -7.43 -8.31
N ALA A 139 6.95 -7.46 -6.99
CA ALA A 139 5.84 -7.73 -6.08
C ALA A 139 4.75 -6.66 -6.16
N ILE A 140 5.13 -5.38 -6.32
CA ILE A 140 4.17 -4.30 -6.56
C ILE A 140 3.45 -4.52 -7.90
N ARG A 141 4.16 -4.77 -9.01
CA ARG A 141 3.57 -5.01 -10.34
C ARG A 141 2.60 -6.18 -10.37
N SER A 142 2.89 -7.22 -9.61
CA SER A 142 2.14 -8.48 -9.67
C SER A 142 1.00 -8.61 -8.65
N HIS A 143 0.76 -7.58 -7.80
CA HIS A 143 -0.23 -7.71 -6.72
C HIS A 143 -1.65 -8.00 -7.23
N MET A 144 -2.00 -7.55 -8.44
CA MET A 144 -3.31 -7.83 -9.05
C MET A 144 -3.55 -9.32 -9.37
N GLY A 145 -2.50 -10.14 -9.41
CA GLY A 145 -2.61 -11.58 -9.59
C GLY A 145 -3.27 -11.98 -10.90
N GLN A 146 -4.36 -12.74 -10.80
CA GLN A 146 -5.09 -13.22 -11.98
C GLN A 146 -5.79 -12.11 -12.76
N TRP A 147 -5.95 -10.93 -12.18
CA TRP A 147 -6.56 -9.76 -12.83
C TRP A 147 -5.54 -8.85 -13.51
N SER A 148 -4.23 -9.16 -13.42
CA SER A 148 -3.21 -8.47 -14.20
C SER A 148 -3.49 -8.60 -15.69
N THR A 149 -3.32 -7.49 -16.41
CA THR A 149 -3.55 -7.43 -17.86
C THR A 149 -2.55 -8.33 -18.59
N GLU A 150 -1.29 -8.26 -18.19
CA GLU A 150 -0.20 -9.05 -18.77
C GLU A 150 0.08 -10.30 -17.92
N LYS A 151 0.44 -11.39 -18.58
CA LYS A 151 0.75 -12.66 -17.89
C LYS A 151 2.05 -12.57 -17.09
N GLU A 152 2.98 -11.78 -17.56
CA GLU A 152 4.29 -11.52 -16.97
C GLU A 152 4.16 -10.83 -15.61
N ASP A 153 3.08 -10.07 -15.41
CA ASP A 153 2.76 -9.38 -14.15
C ASP A 153 1.94 -10.24 -13.19
N ARG A 154 1.92 -11.54 -13.38
CA ARG A 154 1.29 -12.48 -12.43
C ARG A 154 2.27 -12.95 -11.36
N PRO A 155 1.81 -13.22 -10.13
CA PRO A 155 2.65 -13.64 -9.04
C PRO A 155 3.43 -14.93 -9.35
N PHE A 156 4.75 -14.82 -9.34
CA PHE A 156 5.64 -15.94 -9.63
C PHE A 156 6.48 -16.38 -8.43
N THR A 157 7.00 -15.44 -7.66
CA THR A 157 7.81 -15.69 -6.45
C THR A 157 6.94 -15.89 -5.20
N ALA A 158 7.54 -16.32 -4.10
CA ALA A 158 6.87 -16.38 -2.81
C ALA A 158 6.52 -14.97 -2.28
N ILE A 159 7.36 -13.97 -2.59
CA ILE A 159 7.12 -12.56 -2.25
C ILE A 159 5.86 -12.07 -2.95
N ASP A 160 5.78 -12.22 -4.27
CA ASP A 160 4.65 -11.80 -5.09
C ASP A 160 3.34 -12.44 -4.62
N ARG A 161 3.38 -13.76 -4.34
CA ARG A 161 2.20 -14.50 -3.87
C ARG A 161 1.73 -14.03 -2.50
N CYS A 162 2.66 -13.67 -1.62
CA CYS A 162 2.33 -13.15 -0.30
C CYS A 162 1.62 -11.80 -0.42
N VAL A 163 2.16 -10.87 -1.22
CA VAL A 163 1.57 -9.55 -1.47
C VAL A 163 0.20 -9.68 -2.13
N HIS A 164 0.09 -10.47 -3.22
CA HIS A 164 -1.19 -10.72 -3.88
C HIS A 164 -2.25 -11.30 -2.92
N MET A 165 -1.87 -12.29 -2.10
CA MET A 165 -2.82 -12.92 -1.18
C MET A 165 -3.27 -11.95 -0.08
N ALA A 166 -2.36 -11.12 0.43
CA ALA A 166 -2.68 -10.11 1.43
C ALA A 166 -3.68 -9.08 0.89
N ASP A 167 -3.45 -8.55 -0.31
CA ASP A 167 -4.37 -7.63 -0.99
C ASP A 167 -5.72 -8.33 -1.29
N TYR A 168 -5.67 -9.55 -1.83
CA TYR A 168 -6.88 -10.32 -2.09
C TYR A 168 -7.74 -10.47 -0.83
N MET A 169 -7.17 -10.81 0.31
CA MET A 169 -7.89 -10.95 1.58
C MET A 169 -8.46 -9.61 2.02
N ALA A 170 -7.67 -8.55 2.04
CA ALA A 170 -8.08 -7.20 2.46
C ALA A 170 -9.19 -6.61 1.58
N SER A 171 -9.32 -7.07 0.32
CA SER A 171 -10.33 -6.60 -0.62
C SER A 171 -11.67 -7.34 -0.53
N ARG A 172 -11.85 -8.31 0.38
CA ARG A 172 -13.11 -9.07 0.48
C ARG A 172 -14.17 -8.34 1.31
N SER A 173 -15.35 -8.15 0.74
CA SER A 173 -16.42 -7.33 1.32
C SER A 173 -16.93 -7.80 2.68
N PHE A 174 -16.71 -9.06 3.05
CA PHE A 174 -17.10 -9.63 4.34
C PHE A 174 -16.05 -9.47 5.45
N ILE A 175 -14.89 -8.91 5.13
CA ILE A 175 -13.85 -8.63 6.11
C ILE A 175 -14.23 -7.37 6.91
N ASP A 176 -14.08 -7.46 8.22
CA ASP A 176 -14.21 -6.32 9.13
C ASP A 176 -13.01 -6.27 10.07
N ILE A 177 -12.38 -5.10 10.15
CA ILE A 177 -11.18 -4.86 10.96
C ILE A 177 -11.34 -3.52 11.70
N PRO A 178 -12.10 -3.53 12.81
CA PRO A 178 -12.44 -2.30 13.55
C PRO A 178 -11.21 -1.50 13.99
N VAL A 179 -10.12 -2.16 14.40
CA VAL A 179 -8.90 -1.52 14.88
C VAL A 179 -8.28 -0.57 13.85
N ILE A 180 -8.34 -0.89 12.57
CA ILE A 180 -7.82 -0.02 11.51
C ILE A 180 -8.61 1.29 11.43
N THR A 181 -9.93 1.22 11.57
CA THR A 181 -10.79 2.42 11.59
C THR A 181 -10.55 3.26 12.83
N GLU A 182 -10.36 2.61 13.98
CA GLU A 182 -10.08 3.29 15.25
C GLU A 182 -8.72 4.02 15.20
N GLU A 183 -7.67 3.36 14.73
CA GLU A 183 -6.34 3.95 14.55
C GLU A 183 -6.38 5.14 13.59
N TYR A 184 -7.03 4.97 12.42
CA TYR A 184 -7.19 6.05 11.44
C TYR A 184 -7.90 7.26 12.04
N ASN A 185 -9.01 7.05 12.73
CA ASN A 185 -9.80 8.12 13.34
C ASN A 185 -9.03 8.85 14.44
N ALA A 186 -8.22 8.14 15.24
CA ALA A 186 -7.40 8.74 16.29
C ALA A 186 -6.40 9.75 15.69
N VAL A 187 -5.68 9.37 14.63
CA VAL A 187 -4.74 10.26 13.94
C VAL A 187 -5.48 11.39 13.24
N ALA A 188 -6.65 11.13 12.62
CA ALA A 188 -7.45 12.15 11.96
C ALA A 188 -7.97 13.21 12.93
N CYS A 189 -8.40 12.82 14.13
CA CYS A 189 -8.81 13.75 15.17
C CYS A 189 -7.65 14.63 15.63
N GLN A 190 -6.50 14.02 15.90
CA GLN A 190 -5.30 14.76 16.31
C GLN A 190 -4.85 15.75 15.21
N TRP A 191 -4.84 15.31 13.96
CA TRP A 191 -4.50 16.17 12.82
C TRP A 191 -5.46 17.36 12.71
N ALA A 192 -6.76 17.14 12.90
CA ALA A 192 -7.77 18.21 12.87
C ALA A 192 -7.57 19.23 14.00
N GLU A 193 -7.19 18.78 15.21
CA GLU A 193 -6.88 19.66 16.34
C GLU A 193 -5.62 20.50 16.06
N GLU A 194 -4.60 19.94 15.44
CA GLU A 194 -3.35 20.62 15.09
C GLU A 194 -3.52 21.63 13.93
N ASN A 195 -4.51 21.41 13.05
CA ASN A 195 -4.70 22.17 11.81
C ASN A 195 -6.05 22.90 11.75
N HIS A 196 -6.71 23.16 12.86
CA HIS A 196 -8.05 23.76 12.92
C HIS A 196 -8.13 25.17 12.30
N ASP A 197 -7.01 25.86 12.13
CA ASP A 197 -6.93 27.19 11.51
C ASP A 197 -6.67 27.14 9.98
N LEU A 198 -6.52 25.95 9.38
CA LEU A 198 -6.36 25.82 7.93
C LEU A 198 -7.74 25.86 7.25
N PRO A 199 -7.94 26.69 6.22
CA PRO A 199 -9.18 26.66 5.43
C PRO A 199 -9.30 25.32 4.71
N PHE A 200 -10.46 24.68 4.81
CA PHE A 200 -10.82 23.47 4.07
C PHE A 200 -10.92 23.74 2.58
#